data_36da1e052ac48296b33858b921b7f6fb
#
_entry.id   36da1e052ac48296b33858b921b7f6fb
#
_cell.length_a   1.000
_cell.length_b   1.000
_cell.length_c   1.000
_cell.angle_alpha   90.00
_cell.angle_beta   90.00
_cell.angle_gamma   90.00
#
_symmetry.space_group_name_H-M   'P 1'
#
loop_
_entity.id
_entity.type
_entity.pdbx_description
1 polymer ?
#
loop_
_entity_poly.entity_id
_entity_poly.type
_entity_poly.pdbx_seq_one_letter_code
_entity_poly.pdbx_strand_id
1 'polypeptide(L)'
;NSENRSTASTVTYSVQIGAFRNPAYARRLLNELTEMDFPARIDDSSQYDRVLVGQFDVLNDAAMMERRLKQSGYPTVIVSFSEEV
;
A
#
# COMPACT_ATOMS: atom_id res chain seq x y z
N ASN A 1 -27.88 3.54 -16.06
CA ASN A 1 -27.51 3.82 -15.79
C ASN A 1 -26.59 4.08 -15.44
N SER A 2 -26.05 4.09 -15.53
CA SER A 2 -25.08 4.21 -15.16
C SER A 2 -24.72 5.13 -14.56
N GLU A 3 -25.06 5.76 -14.49
CA GLU A 3 -24.78 6.66 -13.95
C GLU A 3 -24.50 6.62 -12.79
N ASN A 4 -24.68 6.20 -12.28
CA ASN A 4 -24.47 6.25 -11.14
C ASN A 4 -23.36 5.75 -10.66
N ARG A 5 -22.90 5.26 -11.02
CA ARG A 5 -22.00 4.83 -10.64
C ARG A 5 -20.96 5.43 -10.33
N SER A 6 -20.54 5.58 -10.75
CA SER A 6 -19.41 6.18 -10.71
C SER A 6 -19.18 7.20 -9.76
N THR A 7 -20.04 7.72 -9.33
CA THR A 7 -19.88 8.82 -8.51
C THR A 7 -19.59 8.48 -7.10
N ALA A 8 -19.77 7.26 -6.75
CA ALA A 8 -19.87 6.94 -5.37
C ALA A 8 -18.55 6.64 -4.69
N SER A 9 -17.60 6.08 -5.37
CA SER A 9 -16.42 5.64 -4.66
C SER A 9 -15.19 5.71 -5.52
N THR A 10 -14.07 5.89 -4.85
CA THR A 10 -12.76 5.82 -5.44
C THR A 10 -12.04 4.65 -4.78
N VAL A 11 -11.43 3.81 -5.58
CA VAL A 11 -10.66 2.68 -5.09
C VAL A 11 -9.21 2.88 -5.46
N THR A 12 -8.34 2.74 -4.48
CA THR A 12 -6.90 2.76 -4.72
C THR A 12 -6.28 1.48 -4.17
N TYR A 13 -5.11 1.16 -4.67
CA TYR A 13 -4.39 -0.05 -4.31
C TYR A 13 -3.01 0.30 -3.83
N SER A 14 -2.53 -0.44 -2.82
CA SER A 14 -1.18 -0.30 -2.32
C SER A 14 -0.63 -1.69 -2.07
N VAL A 15 0.69 -1.79 -1.97
CA VAL A 15 1.33 -3.07 -1.65
C VAL A 15 1.75 -3.00 -0.19
N GLN A 16 1.18 -3.88 0.63
CA GLN A 16 1.52 -3.94 2.05
C GLN A 16 2.68 -4.88 2.24
N ILE A 17 3.72 -4.39 2.92
CA ILE A 17 4.94 -5.15 3.16
C ILE A 17 4.94 -5.75 4.55
N GLY A 18 4.32 -5.08 5.51
CA GLY A 18 4.25 -5.58 6.87
C GLY A 18 3.25 -4.80 7.69
N ALA A 19 2.90 -5.36 8.85
CA ALA A 19 2.02 -4.71 9.81
C ALA A 19 2.60 -4.98 11.19
N PHE A 20 2.79 -3.93 11.99
CA PHE A 20 3.52 -4.04 13.24
C PHE A 20 2.78 -3.35 14.35
N ARG A 21 2.78 -3.98 15.53
CA ARG A 21 2.30 -3.29 16.73
C ARG A 21 3.33 -2.29 17.25
N ASN A 22 4.60 -2.61 17.09
CA ASN A 22 5.68 -1.75 17.56
C ASN A 22 6.05 -0.75 16.46
N PRO A 23 5.81 0.54 16.68
CA PRO A 23 6.11 1.54 15.65
C PRO A 23 7.57 1.57 15.22
N ALA A 24 8.47 1.14 16.08
CA ALA A 24 9.89 1.16 15.75
C ALA A 24 10.21 0.21 14.59
N TYR A 25 9.53 -0.94 14.54
CA TYR A 25 9.75 -1.87 13.46
C TYR A 25 9.20 -1.35 12.14
N ALA A 26 8.03 -0.70 12.20
CA ALA A 26 7.45 -0.10 11.00
C ALA A 26 8.36 0.98 10.46
N ARG A 27 8.90 1.82 11.35
CA ARG A 27 9.79 2.91 10.93
C ARG A 27 11.07 2.39 10.31
N ARG A 28 11.62 1.32 10.87
CA ARG A 28 12.83 0.72 10.31
C ARG A 28 12.59 0.22 8.90
N LEU A 29 11.47 -0.47 8.70
CA LEU A 29 11.13 -0.97 7.38
C LEU A 29 10.86 0.18 6.41
N LEU A 30 10.17 1.22 6.88
CA LEU A 30 9.94 2.41 6.06
C LEU A 30 11.26 3.00 5.57
N ASN A 31 12.22 3.16 6.48
CA ASN A 31 13.50 3.75 6.11
C ASN A 31 14.24 2.88 5.11
N GLU A 32 14.20 1.58 5.31
CA GLU A 32 14.87 0.64 4.41
C GLU A 32 14.28 0.74 2.99
N LEU A 33 12.95 0.75 2.89
CA LEU A 33 12.28 0.84 1.60
C LEU A 33 12.55 2.18 0.93
N THR A 34 12.55 3.25 1.72
CA THR A 34 12.81 4.58 1.19
C THR A 34 14.22 4.68 0.64
N GLU A 35 15.19 4.07 1.32
CA GLU A 35 16.57 4.06 0.83
C GLU A 35 16.72 3.29 -0.47
N MET A 36 15.82 2.36 -0.72
CA MET A 36 15.80 1.62 -1.97
C MET A 36 14.95 2.29 -3.04
N ASP A 37 14.51 3.51 -2.78
CA ASP A 37 13.71 4.33 -3.69
C ASP A 37 12.32 3.79 -3.93
N PHE A 38 11.78 3.05 -2.98
CA PHE A 38 10.36 2.69 -3.04
C PHE A 38 9.53 3.76 -2.36
N PRO A 39 8.36 4.11 -2.94
CA PRO A 39 7.49 5.13 -2.35
C PRO A 39 6.68 4.54 -1.20
N ALA A 40 7.29 4.44 -0.03
CA ALA A 40 6.71 3.79 1.13
C ALA A 40 6.12 4.81 2.10
N ARG A 41 5.10 4.37 2.83
CA ARG A 41 4.48 5.17 3.89
C ARG A 41 3.95 4.26 4.98
N ILE A 42 3.62 4.84 6.12
CA ILE A 42 3.00 4.11 7.22
C ILE A 42 1.55 4.53 7.33
N ASP A 43 0.66 3.54 7.40
CA ASP A 43 -0.75 3.75 7.67
C ASP A 43 -1.01 3.30 9.10
N ASP A 44 -1.32 4.26 9.96
CA ASP A 44 -1.55 3.98 11.39
C ASP A 44 -3.03 4.13 11.76
N SER A 45 -3.93 3.90 10.82
CA SER A 45 -5.35 4.07 11.06
C SER A 45 -5.96 2.95 11.91
N SER A 46 -5.21 1.91 12.21
CA SER A 46 -5.65 0.84 13.08
C SER A 46 -4.62 0.63 14.18
N GLN A 47 -4.79 -0.44 14.96
CA GLN A 47 -3.84 -0.73 16.03
C GLN A 47 -2.48 -1.19 15.52
N TYR A 48 -2.41 -1.51 14.23
CA TYR A 48 -1.15 -1.89 13.60
C TYR A 48 -0.67 -0.75 12.72
N ASP A 49 0.64 -0.53 12.73
CA ASP A 49 1.27 0.35 11.74
C ASP A 49 1.57 -0.51 10.53
N ARG A 50 0.88 -0.22 9.43
CA ARG A 50 1.07 -0.96 8.18
C ARG A 50 2.02 -0.19 7.29
N VAL A 51 3.02 -0.88 6.76
CA VAL A 51 3.95 -0.26 5.83
C VAL A 51 3.47 -0.58 4.42
N LEU A 52 3.13 0.48 3.70
CA LEU A 52 2.52 0.38 2.37
C LEU A 52 3.43 1.01 1.35
N VAL A 53 3.45 0.43 0.15
CA VAL A 53 4.26 0.96 -0.94
C VAL A 53 3.33 1.33 -2.09
N GLY A 54 3.43 2.59 -2.51
CA GLY A 54 2.69 3.09 -3.65
C GLY A 54 1.22 3.34 -3.37
N GLN A 55 0.60 4.03 -4.28
CA GLN A 55 -0.83 4.27 -4.25
C GLN A 55 -1.29 4.35 -5.70
N PHE A 56 -2.05 3.36 -6.12
CA PHE A 56 -2.36 3.18 -7.54
C PHE A 56 -3.86 3.15 -7.77
N ASP A 57 -4.29 3.76 -8.85
CA ASP A 57 -5.69 3.71 -9.25
C ASP A 57 -6.03 2.43 -10.01
N VAL A 58 -5.02 1.78 -10.53
CA VAL A 58 -5.18 0.60 -11.38
C VAL A 58 -4.51 -0.59 -10.70
N LEU A 59 -5.26 -1.68 -10.57
CA LEU A 59 -4.76 -2.88 -9.91
C LEU A 59 -3.48 -3.40 -10.59
N ASN A 60 -3.42 -3.31 -11.90
CA ASN A 60 -2.26 -3.81 -12.63
C ASN A 60 -0.98 -3.08 -12.25
N ASP A 61 -1.09 -1.78 -11.95
CA ASP A 61 0.08 -1.01 -11.53
C ASP A 61 0.57 -1.46 -10.17
N ALA A 62 -0.37 -1.77 -9.27
CA ALA A 62 0.00 -2.32 -7.97
C ALA A 62 0.68 -3.67 -8.12
N ALA A 63 0.19 -4.49 -9.06
CA ALA A 63 0.78 -5.80 -9.28
C ALA A 63 2.21 -5.68 -9.80
N MET A 64 2.48 -4.68 -10.63
CA MET A 64 3.83 -4.45 -11.11
C MET A 64 4.76 -4.03 -9.98
N MET A 65 4.28 -3.17 -9.09
CA MET A 65 5.06 -2.78 -7.93
C MET A 65 5.31 -3.99 -7.02
N GLU A 66 4.29 -4.83 -6.83
CA GLU A 66 4.43 -6.03 -6.04
C GLU A 66 5.54 -6.93 -6.58
N ARG A 67 5.60 -7.06 -7.89
CA ARG A 67 6.64 -7.90 -8.52
C ARG A 67 8.02 -7.36 -8.21
N ARG A 68 8.19 -6.04 -8.30
CA ARG A 68 9.48 -5.42 -7.99
C ARG A 68 9.88 -5.67 -6.53
N LEU A 69 8.92 -5.56 -5.64
CA LEU A 69 9.19 -5.76 -4.21
C LEU A 69 9.54 -7.20 -3.91
N LYS A 70 8.84 -8.14 -4.55
CA LYS A 70 9.18 -9.56 -4.39
C LYS A 70 10.58 -9.86 -4.91
N GLN A 71 10.96 -9.23 -6.00
CA GLN A 71 12.31 -9.42 -6.55
C GLN A 71 13.37 -8.88 -5.59
N SER A 72 12.99 -7.92 -4.75
CA SER A 72 13.90 -7.39 -3.72
C SER A 72 13.84 -8.18 -2.43
N GLY A 73 13.03 -9.24 -2.38
CA GLY A 73 13.01 -10.14 -1.24
C GLY A 73 11.93 -9.86 -0.20
N TYR A 74 10.96 -9.01 -0.50
CA TYR A 74 9.94 -8.65 0.46
C TYR A 74 8.68 -9.50 0.33
N PRO A 75 8.04 -9.83 1.46
CA PRO A 75 6.69 -10.40 1.40
C PRO A 75 5.72 -9.29 1.02
N THR A 76 4.71 -9.62 0.23
CA THR A 76 3.80 -8.60 -0.30
C THR A 76 2.37 -9.08 -0.26
N VAL A 77 1.46 -8.13 -0.01
CA VAL A 77 0.02 -8.32 -0.15
C VAL A 77 -0.53 -7.05 -0.76
N ILE A 78 -1.34 -7.18 -1.82
CA ILE A 78 -2.01 -6.02 -2.38
C ILE A 78 -3.26 -5.75 -1.56
N VAL A 79 -3.41 -4.51 -1.10
CA VAL A 79 -4.59 -4.09 -0.35
C VAL A 79 -5.29 -2.98 -1.10
N SER A 80 -6.60 -2.88 -0.90
CA SER A 80 -7.38 -1.84 -1.54
C SER A 80 -8.02 -0.96 -0.49
N PHE A 81 -8.19 0.29 -0.86
CA PHE A 81 -8.86 1.28 -0.02
C PHE A 81 -9.99 1.89 -0.83
N SER A 82 -11.16 2.00 -0.22
CA SER A 82 -12.32 2.61 -0.85
C SER A 82 -12.68 3.86 -0.10
N GLU A 83 -13.02 4.88 -0.87
CA GLU A 83 -13.42 6.14 -0.28
C GLU A 83 -14.68 6.58 -0.99
N GLU A 84 -15.73 6.80 -0.25
CA GLU A 84 -16.99 7.24 -0.83
C GLU A 84 -17.11 8.74 -0.76
N VAL A 85 -17.70 9.29 -1.79
CA VAL A 85 -17.87 10.73 -1.91
C VAL A 85 -19.27 11.15 -1.52
#